data_f14aa579adf90c2095784139ed7ddcb0
#
_entry.id   f14aa579adf90c2095784139ed7ddcb0
#
_cell.length_a   1.000
_cell.length_b   1.000
_cell.length_c   1.000
_cell.angle_alpha   90.00
_cell.angle_beta   90.00
_cell.angle_gamma   90.00
#
_symmetry.space_group_name_H-M   'P 1'
#
loop_
_entity.id
_entity.type
_entity.pdbx_description
1 polymer ?
#
loop_
_entity_poly.entity_id
_entity_poly.type
_entity_poly.pdbx_seq_one_letter_code
_entity_poly.pdbx_strand_id
1 'polypeptide(L)'
;MSKNARRYTRRKKQPTDNVPSKKPSIELRALTPTQSVYIEALRRDSVIMVTGCAGTGKTFMAATQAAKMYNDKSVKTIVITRPNVAVGAKGIGFFPGSLEEKMAPWVAPIVDVLNKHLGKATVEIMIKHGDLKIEPFETLRGKSFEDAFIILDEAQNCTYEELKLFLTRLGDNTKAVINGDVAQTDLAERSGLRKVIGIVKEQLL
;
A
#
# COMPACT_ATOMS: atom_id res chain seq x y z
N MET A 1 34.82 -63.23 37.36
CA MET A 1 33.97 -62.80 36.24
C MET A 1 33.18 -61.57 36.67
N SER A 2 33.71 -60.39 36.31
CA SER A 2 33.11 -59.08 36.71
C SER A 2 32.35 -58.50 35.54
N LYS A 3 31.03 -58.21 35.72
CA LYS A 3 30.20 -57.53 34.72
C LYS A 3 30.12 -56.04 35.02
N ASN A 4 30.82 -55.25 34.25
CA ASN A 4 30.72 -53.79 34.26
C ASN A 4 29.42 -53.34 33.61
N ALA A 5 28.45 -52.82 34.39
CA ALA A 5 27.27 -52.15 33.90
C ALA A 5 27.56 -50.65 33.69
N ARG A 6 27.70 -50.19 32.44
CA ARG A 6 27.79 -48.77 32.08
C ARG A 6 26.41 -48.14 32.28
N ARG A 7 26.29 -47.24 33.27
CA ARG A 7 25.15 -46.34 33.50
C ARG A 7 25.15 -45.28 32.42
N TYR A 8 24.19 -45.31 31.48
CA TYR A 8 23.89 -44.25 30.55
C TYR A 8 23.13 -43.12 31.30
N THR A 9 23.80 -42.04 31.59
CA THR A 9 23.16 -40.84 32.11
C THR A 9 22.46 -40.10 30.98
N ARG A 10 21.14 -40.15 30.99
CA ARG A 10 20.23 -39.45 30.07
C ARG A 10 20.29 -37.95 30.35
N ARG A 11 21.05 -37.17 29.55
CA ARG A 11 21.09 -35.71 29.60
C ARG A 11 19.69 -35.21 29.33
N LYS A 12 18.99 -34.65 30.31
CA LYS A 12 17.76 -33.88 30.14
C LYS A 12 18.08 -32.64 29.27
N LYS A 13 17.50 -32.58 28.06
CA LYS A 13 17.47 -31.33 27.28
C LYS A 13 16.67 -30.31 28.08
N GLN A 14 17.30 -29.21 28.44
CA GLN A 14 16.62 -28.03 28.98
C GLN A 14 15.69 -27.49 27.89
N PRO A 15 14.47 -27.02 28.22
CA PRO A 15 13.63 -26.30 27.29
C PRO A 15 14.35 -25.02 26.88
N THR A 16 14.67 -24.87 25.63
CA THR A 16 15.07 -23.58 25.09
C THR A 16 13.84 -22.67 25.12
N ASP A 17 13.84 -21.69 26.02
CA ASP A 17 12.86 -20.61 26.05
C ASP A 17 12.86 -19.95 24.66
N ASN A 18 11.86 -20.31 23.86
CA ASN A 18 11.55 -19.62 22.62
C ASN A 18 10.99 -18.23 23.01
N VAL A 19 11.89 -17.29 23.27
CA VAL A 19 11.54 -15.86 23.31
C VAL A 19 11.07 -15.53 21.90
N PRO A 20 9.80 -15.10 21.69
CA PRO A 20 9.32 -14.73 20.37
C PRO A 20 10.21 -13.59 19.88
N SER A 21 10.98 -13.84 18.82
CA SER A 21 11.81 -12.83 18.19
C SER A 21 10.89 -11.68 17.76
N LYS A 22 11.04 -10.49 18.36
CA LYS A 22 10.36 -9.28 17.92
C LYS A 22 10.59 -9.16 16.43
N LYS A 23 9.52 -9.20 15.64
CA LYS A 23 9.61 -8.90 14.20
C LYS A 23 10.33 -7.55 14.05
N PRO A 24 11.28 -7.44 13.11
CA PRO A 24 11.99 -6.19 12.91
C PRO A 24 10.98 -5.06 12.64
N SER A 25 11.18 -3.92 13.30
CA SER A 25 10.32 -2.76 13.10
C SER A 25 10.45 -2.26 11.67
N ILE A 26 9.32 -2.01 11.02
CA ILE A 26 9.29 -1.40 9.68
C ILE A 26 9.48 0.10 9.84
N GLU A 27 10.61 0.61 9.37
CA GLU A 27 10.96 2.03 9.50
C GLU A 27 11.12 2.69 8.12
N LEU A 28 10.51 3.86 7.98
CA LEU A 28 10.74 4.76 6.85
C LEU A 28 11.94 5.67 7.15
N ARG A 29 12.89 5.72 6.22
CA ARG A 29 14.02 6.64 6.25
C ARG A 29 13.94 7.61 5.09
N ALA A 30 14.03 8.89 5.38
CA ALA A 30 14.12 9.93 4.37
C ALA A 30 15.55 9.99 3.80
N LEU A 31 15.65 10.11 2.49
CA LEU A 31 16.90 10.37 1.77
C LEU A 31 17.00 11.84 1.35
N THR A 32 15.88 12.58 1.40
CA THR A 32 15.81 14.00 1.04
C THR A 32 14.92 14.75 2.03
N PRO A 33 15.07 16.09 2.15
CA PRO A 33 14.20 16.93 3.00
C PRO A 33 12.70 16.76 2.64
N THR A 34 12.37 16.72 1.35
CA THR A 34 10.98 16.51 0.88
C THR A 34 10.40 15.17 1.35
N GLN A 35 11.22 14.11 1.34
CA GLN A 35 10.80 12.82 1.86
C GLN A 35 10.58 12.86 3.39
N SER A 36 11.32 13.67 4.13
CA SER A 36 11.07 13.87 5.57
C SER A 36 9.70 14.47 5.81
N VAL A 37 9.31 15.49 5.05
CA VAL A 37 7.97 16.11 5.11
C VAL A 37 6.89 15.06 4.77
N TYR A 38 7.13 14.25 3.74
CA TYR A 38 6.19 13.19 3.38
C TYR A 38 6.03 12.12 4.46
N ILE A 39 7.12 11.70 5.10
CA ILE A 39 7.08 10.75 6.24
C ILE A 39 6.25 11.33 7.39
N GLU A 40 6.43 12.62 7.68
CA GLU A 40 5.66 13.29 8.73
C GLU A 40 4.16 13.32 8.40
N ALA A 41 3.81 13.67 7.15
CA ALA A 41 2.42 13.60 6.68
C ALA A 41 1.85 12.18 6.80
N LEU A 42 2.62 11.15 6.40
CA LEU A 42 2.22 9.75 6.52
C LEU A 42 1.94 9.32 7.98
N ARG A 43 2.59 9.93 8.94
CA ARG A 43 2.35 9.67 10.38
C ARG A 43 1.10 10.37 10.89
N ARG A 44 0.95 11.66 10.55
CA ARG A 44 -0.05 12.55 11.13
C ARG A 44 -1.39 12.54 10.42
N ASP A 45 -1.37 12.61 9.07
CA ASP A 45 -2.55 12.96 8.30
C ASP A 45 -3.32 11.73 7.81
N SER A 46 -4.64 11.83 7.71
CA SER A 46 -5.50 10.74 7.20
C SER A 46 -5.58 10.73 5.67
N VAL A 47 -5.49 11.89 5.03
CA VAL A 47 -5.48 12.01 3.57
C VAL A 47 -4.23 12.76 3.14
N ILE A 48 -3.40 12.10 2.34
CA ILE A 48 -2.13 12.64 1.87
C ILE A 48 -2.12 12.65 0.35
N MET A 49 -1.88 13.82 -0.22
CA MET A 49 -1.70 13.97 -1.67
C MET A 49 -0.22 14.23 -1.97
N VAL A 50 0.38 13.34 -2.75
CA VAL A 50 1.82 13.37 -3.05
C VAL A 50 2.04 13.50 -4.54
N THR A 51 2.73 14.56 -4.93
CA THR A 51 3.06 14.81 -6.33
C THR A 51 4.57 14.88 -6.53
N GLY A 52 5.01 14.43 -7.68
CA GLY A 52 6.43 14.47 -8.06
C GLY A 52 6.75 13.49 -9.18
N CYS A 53 7.92 13.62 -9.77
CA CYS A 53 8.38 12.80 -10.87
C CYS A 53 8.48 11.32 -10.49
N ALA A 54 8.52 10.43 -11.49
CA ALA A 54 8.81 9.02 -11.30
C ALA A 54 10.16 8.82 -10.57
N GLY A 55 10.31 7.75 -9.81
CA GLY A 55 11.55 7.41 -9.10
C GLY A 55 11.80 8.20 -7.80
N THR A 56 10.95 9.14 -7.39
CA THR A 56 11.11 9.93 -6.16
C THR A 56 10.72 9.19 -4.87
N GLY A 57 10.27 7.94 -4.97
CA GLY A 57 9.94 7.07 -3.83
C GLY A 57 8.54 7.21 -3.29
N LYS A 58 7.62 7.95 -3.95
CA LYS A 58 6.22 8.13 -3.50
C LYS A 58 5.54 6.81 -3.15
N THR A 59 5.46 5.93 -4.11
CA THR A 59 4.79 4.63 -4.01
C THR A 59 5.49 3.71 -3.01
N PHE A 60 6.83 3.69 -2.99
CA PHE A 60 7.63 2.93 -2.02
C PHE A 60 7.31 3.33 -0.58
N MET A 61 7.27 4.62 -0.29
CA MET A 61 7.04 5.13 1.07
C MET A 61 5.59 4.88 1.51
N ALA A 62 4.62 5.06 0.61
CA ALA A 62 3.22 4.71 0.87
C ALA A 62 3.05 3.22 1.20
N ALA A 63 3.63 2.33 0.38
CA ALA A 63 3.57 0.89 0.58
C ALA A 63 4.28 0.44 1.88
N THR A 64 5.42 1.06 2.21
CA THR A 64 6.13 0.78 3.47
C THR A 64 5.29 1.19 4.67
N GLN A 65 4.63 2.35 4.63
CA GLN A 65 3.74 2.80 5.70
C GLN A 65 2.50 1.91 5.82
N ALA A 66 1.92 1.47 4.70
CA ALA A 66 0.82 0.51 4.68
C ALA A 66 1.21 -0.80 5.35
N ALA A 67 2.37 -1.36 4.99
CA ALA A 67 2.91 -2.56 5.61
C ALA A 67 3.11 -2.40 7.13
N LYS A 68 3.63 -1.23 7.55
CA LYS A 68 3.81 -0.91 8.97
C LYS A 68 2.47 -0.90 9.70
N MET A 69 1.48 -0.15 9.21
CA MET A 69 0.17 -0.01 9.86
C MET A 69 -0.58 -1.34 9.91
N TYR A 70 -0.47 -2.18 8.88
CA TYR A 70 -1.05 -3.52 8.89
C TYR A 70 -0.34 -4.43 9.90
N ASN A 71 1.00 -4.44 9.93
CA ASN A 71 1.78 -5.22 10.90
C ASN A 71 1.49 -4.82 12.36
N ASP A 72 1.31 -3.53 12.60
CA ASP A 72 1.00 -2.95 13.92
C ASP A 72 -0.50 -3.07 14.26
N LYS A 73 -1.30 -3.67 13.37
CA LYS A 73 -2.77 -3.83 13.49
C LYS A 73 -3.53 -2.51 13.64
N SER A 74 -2.94 -1.42 13.16
CA SER A 74 -3.57 -0.10 13.12
C SER A 74 -4.62 0.00 12.02
N VAL A 75 -4.52 -0.84 10.99
CA VAL A 75 -5.52 -1.04 9.94
C VAL A 75 -5.73 -2.53 9.72
N LYS A 76 -6.90 -2.90 9.21
CA LYS A 76 -7.28 -4.29 8.89
C LYS A 76 -7.05 -4.62 7.42
N THR A 77 -7.15 -3.62 6.56
CA THR A 77 -7.14 -3.82 5.11
C THR A 77 -6.17 -2.86 4.43
N ILE A 78 -5.45 -3.35 3.42
CA ILE A 78 -4.71 -2.52 2.46
C ILE A 78 -5.45 -2.59 1.13
N VAL A 79 -5.73 -1.43 0.54
CA VAL A 79 -6.36 -1.32 -0.79
C VAL A 79 -5.39 -0.65 -1.74
N ILE A 80 -5.09 -1.30 -2.85
CA ILE A 80 -4.28 -0.75 -3.93
C ILE A 80 -5.23 -0.50 -5.10
N THR A 81 -5.29 0.74 -5.54
CA THR A 81 -6.14 1.12 -6.65
C THR A 81 -5.41 2.05 -7.62
N ARG A 82 -5.80 1.98 -8.86
CA ARG A 82 -5.26 2.78 -9.96
C ARG A 82 -6.36 3.02 -11.01
N PRO A 83 -6.46 4.23 -11.57
CA PRO A 83 -7.38 4.48 -12.67
C PRO A 83 -7.00 3.63 -13.89
N ASN A 84 -8.01 3.12 -14.56
CA ASN A 84 -7.83 2.34 -15.77
C ASN A 84 -7.57 3.28 -16.95
N VAL A 85 -6.32 3.54 -17.27
CA VAL A 85 -5.98 4.29 -18.47
C VAL A 85 -5.89 3.31 -19.63
N ALA A 86 -6.80 3.49 -20.58
CA ALA A 86 -6.71 2.78 -21.85
C ALA A 86 -5.47 3.30 -22.63
N VAL A 87 -4.38 2.56 -22.56
CA VAL A 87 -3.23 2.83 -23.43
C VAL A 87 -3.60 2.45 -24.87
N GLY A 88 -3.95 3.46 -25.67
CA GLY A 88 -4.51 3.26 -27.02
C GLY A 88 -5.97 2.77 -26.97
N ALA A 89 -6.46 2.15 -28.04
CA ALA A 89 -7.82 1.60 -28.13
C ALA A 89 -8.05 0.33 -27.30
N LYS A 90 -7.06 -0.12 -26.51
CA LYS A 90 -7.08 -1.39 -25.77
C LYS A 90 -7.00 -1.13 -24.26
N GLY A 91 -8.15 -0.97 -23.61
CA GLY A 91 -8.24 -0.95 -22.14
C GLY A 91 -7.96 -2.33 -21.51
N ILE A 92 -7.92 -2.38 -20.17
CA ILE A 92 -7.74 -3.59 -19.35
C ILE A 92 -8.65 -4.77 -19.81
N GLY A 93 -9.80 -4.48 -20.41
CA GLY A 93 -10.73 -5.49 -20.92
C GLY A 93 -10.17 -6.46 -21.94
N PHE A 94 -9.10 -6.10 -22.65
CA PHE A 94 -8.49 -6.92 -23.71
C PHE A 94 -7.54 -8.03 -23.20
N PHE A 95 -7.14 -8.00 -21.94
CA PHE A 95 -6.28 -9.05 -21.40
C PHE A 95 -7.12 -10.21 -20.89
N PRO A 96 -6.76 -11.49 -21.16
CA PRO A 96 -7.41 -12.64 -20.55
C PRO A 96 -7.09 -12.72 -19.05
N GLY A 97 -7.97 -13.34 -18.27
CA GLY A 97 -7.80 -13.54 -16.84
C GLY A 97 -8.72 -12.70 -15.97
N SER A 98 -8.61 -12.89 -14.67
CA SER A 98 -9.33 -12.13 -13.67
C SER A 98 -8.90 -10.66 -13.65
N LEU A 99 -9.73 -9.80 -13.05
CA LEU A 99 -9.41 -8.37 -12.92
C LEU A 99 -8.11 -8.14 -12.13
N GLU A 100 -7.88 -8.95 -11.11
CA GLU A 100 -6.67 -8.92 -10.28
C GLU A 100 -5.44 -9.33 -11.09
N GLU A 101 -5.53 -10.39 -11.89
CA GLU A 101 -4.45 -10.82 -12.79
C GLU A 101 -4.08 -9.75 -13.81
N LYS A 102 -5.10 -9.04 -14.33
CA LYS A 102 -4.88 -7.92 -15.26
C LYS A 102 -4.19 -6.72 -14.62
N MET A 103 -4.46 -6.46 -13.34
CA MET A 103 -3.82 -5.37 -12.61
C MET A 103 -2.43 -5.74 -12.06
N ALA A 104 -2.12 -7.02 -11.91
CA ALA A 104 -0.89 -7.50 -11.28
C ALA A 104 0.39 -6.82 -11.81
N PRO A 105 0.63 -6.64 -13.13
CA PRO A 105 1.85 -5.99 -13.62
C PRO A 105 2.00 -4.53 -13.16
N TRP A 106 0.88 -3.82 -12.99
CA TRP A 106 0.90 -2.40 -12.65
C TRP A 106 1.04 -2.13 -11.15
N VAL A 107 0.61 -3.08 -10.34
CA VAL A 107 0.73 -2.98 -8.86
C VAL A 107 1.94 -3.75 -8.33
N ALA A 108 2.65 -4.49 -9.17
CA ALA A 108 3.83 -5.26 -8.79
C ALA A 108 4.83 -4.47 -7.93
N PRO A 109 5.19 -3.20 -8.25
CA PRO A 109 6.11 -2.45 -7.41
C PRO A 109 5.61 -2.24 -5.98
N ILE A 110 4.29 -2.11 -5.76
CA ILE A 110 3.69 -1.96 -4.44
C ILE A 110 3.73 -3.30 -3.72
N VAL A 111 3.30 -4.37 -4.40
CA VAL A 111 3.27 -5.73 -3.85
C VAL A 111 4.68 -6.21 -3.47
N ASP A 112 5.71 -5.85 -4.24
CA ASP A 112 7.11 -6.17 -3.92
C ASP A 112 7.57 -5.52 -2.62
N VAL A 113 7.16 -4.27 -2.37
CA VAL A 113 7.44 -3.59 -1.09
C VAL A 113 6.70 -4.28 0.07
N LEU A 114 5.44 -4.66 -0.12
CA LEU A 114 4.68 -5.42 0.89
C LEU A 114 5.34 -6.78 1.15
N ASN A 115 5.75 -7.51 0.10
CA ASN A 115 6.46 -8.78 0.23
C ASN A 115 7.76 -8.64 1.01
N LYS A 116 8.52 -7.57 0.77
CA LYS A 116 9.77 -7.28 1.48
C LYS A 116 9.56 -7.08 2.98
N HIS A 117 8.48 -6.41 3.38
CA HIS A 117 8.23 -6.04 4.78
C HIS A 117 7.42 -7.08 5.55
N LEU A 118 6.43 -7.70 4.91
CA LEU A 118 5.48 -8.64 5.54
C LEU A 118 5.84 -10.10 5.26
N GLY A 119 6.61 -10.36 4.20
CA GLY A 119 6.91 -11.70 3.69
C GLY A 119 5.86 -12.18 2.68
N LYS A 120 6.34 -12.87 1.62
CA LYS A 120 5.52 -13.32 0.49
C LYS A 120 4.34 -14.19 0.93
N ALA A 121 4.56 -15.15 1.81
CA ALA A 121 3.50 -16.02 2.33
C ALA A 121 2.39 -15.24 3.06
N THR A 122 2.75 -14.20 3.81
CA THR A 122 1.77 -13.32 4.48
C THR A 122 0.95 -12.55 3.45
N VAL A 123 1.59 -11.99 2.44
CA VAL A 123 0.89 -11.22 1.38
C VAL A 123 -0.07 -12.12 0.59
N GLU A 124 0.33 -13.35 0.27
CA GLU A 124 -0.56 -14.34 -0.38
C GLU A 124 -1.79 -14.67 0.47
N ILE A 125 -1.61 -14.80 1.79
CA ILE A 125 -2.71 -15.01 2.74
C ILE A 125 -3.62 -13.77 2.78
N MET A 126 -3.04 -12.55 2.81
CA MET A 126 -3.79 -11.30 2.82
C MET A 126 -4.70 -11.17 1.57
N ILE A 127 -4.19 -11.54 0.39
CA ILE A 127 -4.98 -11.55 -0.85
C ILE A 127 -6.15 -12.53 -0.72
N LYS A 128 -5.89 -13.75 -0.27
CA LYS A 128 -6.94 -14.79 -0.10
C LYS A 128 -8.03 -14.41 0.90
N HIS A 129 -7.67 -13.72 1.97
CA HIS A 129 -8.62 -13.31 3.01
C HIS A 129 -9.29 -11.96 2.71
N GLY A 130 -8.83 -11.24 1.68
CA GLY A 130 -9.32 -9.91 1.35
C GLY A 130 -8.77 -8.79 2.23
N ASP A 131 -7.70 -9.05 2.98
CA ASP A 131 -6.96 -8.04 3.74
C ASP A 131 -6.07 -7.18 2.82
N LEU A 132 -5.65 -7.72 1.68
CA LEU A 132 -5.06 -6.98 0.58
C LEU A 132 -5.97 -7.04 -0.63
N LYS A 133 -6.51 -5.90 -1.03
CA LYS A 133 -7.40 -5.74 -2.19
C LYS A 133 -6.68 -4.97 -3.29
N ILE A 134 -6.70 -5.52 -4.48
CA ILE A 134 -6.15 -4.91 -5.70
C ILE A 134 -7.34 -4.69 -6.61
N GLU A 135 -7.77 -3.45 -6.74
CA GLU A 135 -9.01 -3.13 -7.44
C GLU A 135 -8.82 -1.96 -8.40
N PRO A 136 -9.36 -2.01 -9.61
CA PRO A 136 -9.45 -0.84 -10.47
C PRO A 136 -10.24 0.26 -9.79
N PHE A 137 -9.86 1.49 -10.03
CA PHE A 137 -10.50 2.65 -9.43
C PHE A 137 -12.01 2.72 -9.69
N GLU A 138 -12.44 2.30 -10.86
CA GLU A 138 -13.85 2.31 -11.29
C GLU A 138 -14.74 1.38 -10.45
N THR A 139 -14.14 0.33 -9.87
CA THR A 139 -14.87 -0.64 -9.02
C THR A 139 -15.07 -0.18 -7.58
N LEU A 140 -14.48 0.95 -7.21
CA LEU A 140 -14.64 1.53 -5.87
C LEU A 140 -15.99 2.25 -5.69
N ARG A 141 -16.74 2.45 -6.76
CA ARG A 141 -18.08 3.06 -6.67
C ARG A 141 -19.00 2.23 -5.78
N GLY A 142 -19.68 2.90 -4.84
CA GLY A 142 -20.62 2.26 -3.91
C GLY A 142 -19.97 1.53 -2.73
N LYS A 143 -18.62 1.49 -2.65
CA LYS A 143 -17.91 0.96 -1.50
C LYS A 143 -17.60 2.07 -0.50
N SER A 144 -17.52 1.73 0.79
CA SER A 144 -16.94 2.56 1.84
C SER A 144 -15.78 1.81 2.45
N PHE A 145 -14.77 2.54 2.94
CA PHE A 145 -13.57 1.96 3.50
C PHE A 145 -13.44 2.37 4.97
N GLU A 146 -13.27 1.39 5.82
CA GLU A 146 -13.03 1.56 7.26
C GLU A 146 -11.86 0.69 7.68
N ASP A 147 -11.12 1.13 8.69
CA ASP A 147 -9.93 0.44 9.18
C ASP A 147 -8.93 0.10 8.05
N ALA A 148 -8.74 0.99 7.09
CA ALA A 148 -8.06 0.71 5.84
C ALA A 148 -6.90 1.67 5.54
N PHE A 149 -5.86 1.16 4.87
CA PHE A 149 -4.85 1.97 4.21
C PHE A 149 -5.03 1.86 2.70
N ILE A 150 -5.29 2.98 2.03
CA ILE A 150 -5.57 3.00 0.60
C ILE A 150 -4.44 3.71 -0.14
N ILE A 151 -3.94 3.08 -1.19
CA ILE A 151 -2.97 3.67 -2.12
C ILE A 151 -3.68 3.85 -3.47
N LEU A 152 -3.97 5.09 -3.81
CA LEU A 152 -4.39 5.49 -5.15
C LEU A 152 -3.14 5.91 -5.93
N ASP A 153 -2.70 5.07 -6.86
CA ASP A 153 -1.52 5.35 -7.70
C ASP A 153 -1.93 5.93 -9.05
N GLU A 154 -1.07 6.71 -9.69
CA GLU A 154 -1.30 7.41 -10.97
C GLU A 154 -2.54 8.31 -10.97
N ALA A 155 -2.78 9.00 -9.87
CA ALA A 155 -3.97 9.84 -9.67
C ALA A 155 -4.11 11.01 -10.67
N GLN A 156 -3.05 11.38 -11.41
CA GLN A 156 -3.14 12.35 -12.49
C GLN A 156 -4.08 11.91 -13.61
N ASN A 157 -4.37 10.61 -13.68
CA ASN A 157 -5.28 10.02 -14.65
C ASN A 157 -6.72 9.86 -14.12
N CYS A 158 -7.03 10.46 -12.94
CA CYS A 158 -8.39 10.62 -12.45
C CYS A 158 -8.96 11.98 -12.86
N THR A 159 -10.24 12.03 -13.17
CA THR A 159 -11.01 13.27 -13.27
C THR A 159 -11.26 13.88 -11.89
N TYR A 160 -11.69 15.14 -11.85
CA TYR A 160 -12.05 15.79 -10.59
C TYR A 160 -13.23 15.10 -9.88
N GLU A 161 -14.24 14.71 -10.62
CA GLU A 161 -15.42 14.02 -10.15
C GLU A 161 -15.07 12.66 -9.54
N GLU A 162 -14.15 11.94 -10.16
CA GLU A 162 -13.64 10.67 -9.66
C GLU A 162 -12.87 10.84 -8.35
N LEU A 163 -11.96 11.81 -8.26
CA LEU A 163 -11.24 12.10 -7.02
C LEU A 163 -12.18 12.54 -5.90
N LYS A 164 -13.17 13.39 -6.22
CA LYS A 164 -14.20 13.81 -5.25
C LYS A 164 -14.97 12.61 -4.75
N LEU A 165 -15.42 11.72 -5.66
CA LEU A 165 -16.14 10.50 -5.31
C LEU A 165 -15.28 9.61 -4.40
N PHE A 166 -14.01 9.42 -4.72
CA PHE A 166 -13.07 8.63 -3.92
C PHE A 166 -12.94 9.17 -2.49
N LEU A 167 -12.72 10.47 -2.34
CA LEU A 167 -12.57 11.11 -1.03
C LEU A 167 -13.82 10.94 -0.15
N THR A 168 -15.01 10.87 -0.73
CA THR A 168 -16.26 10.63 0.02
C THR A 168 -16.45 9.17 0.45
N ARG A 169 -15.57 8.26 0.09
CA ARG A 169 -15.61 6.83 0.48
C ARG A 169 -14.74 6.51 1.70
N LEU A 170 -13.94 7.48 2.13
CA LEU A 170 -13.04 7.32 3.27
C LEU A 170 -13.84 7.44 4.56
N GLY A 171 -14.01 6.33 5.26
CA GLY A 171 -14.68 6.24 6.56
C GLY A 171 -13.70 6.24 7.73
N ASP A 172 -14.16 5.76 8.87
CA ASP A 172 -13.42 5.79 10.11
C ASP A 172 -12.12 4.99 10.04
N ASN A 173 -11.08 5.49 10.71
CA ASN A 173 -9.75 4.89 10.77
C ASN A 173 -9.17 4.54 9.40
N THR A 174 -9.48 5.36 8.38
CA THR A 174 -8.96 5.15 7.02
C THR A 174 -7.89 6.18 6.70
N LYS A 175 -6.76 5.70 6.18
CA LYS A 175 -5.67 6.52 5.65
C LYS A 175 -5.58 6.34 4.15
N ALA A 176 -5.61 7.44 3.40
CA ALA A 176 -5.50 7.44 1.95
C ALA A 176 -4.27 8.22 1.48
N VAL A 177 -3.47 7.59 0.64
CA VAL A 177 -2.35 8.20 -0.06
C VAL A 177 -2.67 8.27 -1.55
N ILE A 178 -2.72 9.49 -2.07
CA ILE A 178 -3.02 9.80 -3.45
C ILE A 178 -1.71 10.19 -4.14
N ASN A 179 -1.13 9.26 -4.87
CA ASN A 179 0.12 9.43 -5.61
C ASN A 179 -0.15 9.88 -7.04
N GLY A 180 0.58 10.88 -7.51
CA GLY A 180 0.48 11.30 -8.89
C GLY A 180 1.69 12.09 -9.39
N ASP A 181 1.75 12.26 -10.70
CA ASP A 181 2.70 13.13 -11.38
C ASP A 181 1.93 14.12 -12.26
N VAL A 182 1.85 15.37 -11.82
CA VAL A 182 1.09 16.41 -12.56
C VAL A 182 1.67 16.73 -13.94
N ALA A 183 2.90 16.32 -14.24
CA ALA A 183 3.54 16.49 -15.53
C ALA A 183 3.24 15.34 -16.50
N GLN A 184 2.85 14.16 -15.98
CA GLN A 184 2.59 12.95 -16.74
C GLN A 184 1.09 12.60 -16.65
N THR A 185 0.27 13.24 -17.45
CA THR A 185 -1.17 12.92 -17.49
C THR A 185 -1.60 12.54 -18.90
N ASP A 186 -2.34 11.45 -18.99
CA ASP A 186 -2.99 11.01 -20.24
C ASP A 186 -4.32 11.75 -20.48
N LEU A 187 -4.85 12.46 -19.47
CA LEU A 187 -6.10 13.22 -19.52
C LEU A 187 -5.92 14.69 -19.93
N ALA A 188 -4.68 15.16 -20.11
CA ALA A 188 -4.36 16.56 -20.38
C ALA A 188 -5.05 17.53 -19.39
N GLU A 189 -5.88 18.45 -19.88
CA GLU A 189 -6.58 19.45 -19.06
C GLU A 189 -7.70 18.86 -18.17
N ARG A 190 -8.15 17.62 -18.43
CA ARG A 190 -9.19 16.96 -17.63
C ARG A 190 -8.65 16.34 -16.35
N SER A 191 -7.32 16.36 -16.12
CA SER A 191 -6.73 15.81 -14.89
C SER A 191 -7.30 16.51 -13.65
N GLY A 192 -8.02 15.76 -12.83
CA GLY A 192 -8.60 16.25 -11.58
C GLY A 192 -7.56 16.57 -10.52
N LEU A 193 -6.39 15.94 -10.59
CA LEU A 193 -5.33 16.12 -9.60
C LEU A 193 -4.85 17.57 -9.53
N ARG A 194 -4.63 18.22 -10.68
CA ARG A 194 -4.24 19.65 -10.72
C ARG A 194 -5.31 20.55 -10.10
N LYS A 195 -6.59 20.28 -10.40
CA LYS A 195 -7.72 21.05 -9.87
C LYS A 195 -7.84 20.90 -8.35
N VAL A 196 -7.73 19.68 -7.84
CA VAL A 196 -7.78 19.43 -6.39
C VAL A 196 -6.61 20.11 -5.67
N ILE A 197 -5.39 20.05 -6.21
CA ILE A 197 -4.22 20.75 -5.66
C ILE A 197 -4.44 22.26 -5.62
N GLY A 198 -5.04 22.84 -6.67
CA GLY A 198 -5.40 24.26 -6.72
C GLY A 198 -6.33 24.65 -5.59
N ILE A 199 -7.45 23.93 -5.42
CA ILE A 199 -8.42 24.16 -4.36
C ILE A 199 -7.79 24.07 -2.96
N VAL A 200 -6.97 23.05 -2.70
CA VAL A 200 -6.28 22.88 -1.40
C VAL A 200 -5.35 24.06 -1.13
N LYS A 201 -4.60 24.53 -2.13
CA LYS A 201 -3.70 25.70 -1.97
C LYS A 201 -4.48 26.99 -1.70
N GLU A 202 -5.61 27.22 -2.36
CA GLU A 202 -6.45 28.39 -2.15
C GLU A 202 -7.09 28.45 -0.76
N GLN A 203 -7.36 27.27 -0.15
CA GLN A 203 -7.95 27.19 1.20
C GLN A 203 -6.91 27.29 2.32
N LEU A 204 -5.62 27.17 2.01
CA LEU A 204 -4.52 27.28 2.98
C LEU A 204 -3.91 28.69 3.03
N LEU A 205 -4.37 29.64 2.21
CA LEU A 205 -4.02 31.03 2.19
C LEU A 205 -5.08 31.87 2.89
#